data_649aae7493975cff7098f1375097e24a
#
_entry.id   649aae7493975cff7098f1375097e24a
#
_cell.length_a   1.000
_cell.length_b   1.000
_cell.length_c   1.000
_cell.angle_alpha   90.00
_cell.angle_beta   90.00
_cell.angle_gamma   90.00
#
_symmetry.space_group_name_H-M   'P 1'
#
loop_
_entity.id
_entity.type
_entity.pdbx_description
1 polymer ?
#
loop_
_entity_poly.entity_id
_entity_poly.type
_entity_poly.pdbx_seq_one_letter_code
_entity_poly.pdbx_strand_id
1 'polypeptide(L)'
;YNYAHFTIFDNANISKDRLEEIVSQYDENSIWYVRDILGKRSIAEGLVYTQFASMAAQENNPMAISVEEAKKMFARNECMAISIGVDFGGNGSGHSFVATVPTVGYGKLVALASELHKEELDPAALGVLFIEFVKRIIDIFGPVSRVYCDSAEQVLIRGLRKAAANEGLGDLKIGNAQKDRINDRIFCFTS
;
A
#
# COMPACT_ATOMS: atom_id res chain seq x y z
N TYR A 1 -9.93 -23.62 28.50
CA TYR A 1 -10.76 -23.01 27.46
C TYR A 1 -11.25 -24.12 26.52
N ASN A 2 -12.58 -24.31 26.42
CA ASN A 2 -13.15 -25.21 25.44
C ASN A 2 -13.16 -24.53 24.08
N TYR A 3 -12.48 -25.10 23.09
CA TYR A 3 -12.46 -24.62 21.71
C TYR A 3 -13.38 -25.53 20.88
N ALA A 4 -14.38 -24.93 20.24
CA ALA A 4 -15.22 -25.60 19.26
C ALA A 4 -14.88 -25.05 17.86
N HIS A 5 -14.63 -25.94 16.90
CA HIS A 5 -14.36 -25.60 15.52
C HIS A 5 -15.58 -25.98 14.66
N PHE A 6 -16.06 -25.02 13.89
CA PHE A 6 -17.17 -25.18 12.95
C PHE A 6 -16.73 -24.79 11.55
N THR A 7 -17.21 -25.54 10.59
CA THR A 7 -17.06 -25.25 9.16
C THR A 7 -18.42 -24.83 8.59
N ILE A 8 -18.46 -24.34 7.34
CA ILE A 8 -19.73 -24.08 6.69
C ILE A 8 -20.56 -25.36 6.50
N PHE A 9 -19.90 -26.52 6.44
CA PHE A 9 -20.53 -27.84 6.29
C PHE A 9 -21.29 -28.28 7.54
N ASP A 10 -21.01 -27.70 8.70
CA ASP A 10 -21.70 -27.97 9.95
C ASP A 10 -22.97 -27.15 10.11
N ASN A 11 -23.29 -26.28 9.15
CA ASN A 11 -24.49 -25.47 9.20
C ASN A 11 -25.72 -26.21 8.64
N ALA A 12 -26.50 -26.78 9.53
CA ALA A 12 -27.71 -27.56 9.19
C ALA A 12 -28.82 -26.70 8.49
N ASN A 13 -28.71 -25.40 8.49
CA ASN A 13 -29.71 -24.51 7.87
C ASN A 13 -29.44 -24.21 6.39
N ILE A 14 -28.31 -24.66 5.85
CA ILE A 14 -27.96 -24.48 4.44
C ILE A 14 -28.27 -25.78 3.69
N SER A 15 -29.06 -25.69 2.60
CA SER A 15 -29.29 -26.86 1.74
C SER A 15 -28.00 -27.27 1.02
N LYS A 16 -27.92 -28.57 0.64
CA LYS A 16 -26.74 -29.11 -0.04
C LYS A 16 -26.43 -28.35 -1.34
N ASP A 17 -27.45 -28.08 -2.15
CA ASP A 17 -27.29 -27.38 -3.43
C ASP A 17 -26.74 -25.96 -3.20
N ARG A 18 -27.23 -25.26 -2.18
CA ARG A 18 -26.74 -23.92 -1.83
C ARG A 18 -25.33 -23.96 -1.27
N LEU A 19 -24.98 -25.00 -0.56
CA LEU A 19 -23.62 -25.21 -0.03
C LEU A 19 -22.63 -25.41 -1.18
N GLU A 20 -22.97 -26.27 -2.14
CA GLU A 20 -22.15 -26.50 -3.34
C GLU A 20 -21.96 -25.22 -4.16
N GLU A 21 -23.04 -24.45 -4.33
CA GLU A 21 -22.97 -23.15 -4.99
C GLU A 21 -22.01 -22.16 -4.28
N ILE A 22 -22.09 -22.08 -2.95
CA ILE A 22 -21.21 -21.22 -2.17
C ILE A 22 -19.76 -21.69 -2.30
N VAL A 23 -19.50 -22.97 -2.10
CA VAL A 23 -18.15 -23.55 -2.14
C VAL A 23 -17.51 -23.37 -3.52
N SER A 24 -18.29 -23.52 -4.60
CA SER A 24 -17.80 -23.37 -5.97
C SER A 24 -17.32 -21.95 -6.31
N GLN A 25 -17.66 -20.94 -5.50
CA GLN A 25 -17.23 -19.55 -5.69
C GLN A 25 -15.83 -19.27 -5.11
N TYR A 26 -15.26 -20.24 -4.38
CA TYR A 26 -13.96 -20.09 -3.73
C TYR A 26 -12.93 -20.99 -4.40
N ASP A 27 -11.71 -20.48 -4.58
CA ASP A 27 -10.55 -21.31 -4.88
C ASP A 27 -10.16 -22.06 -3.59
N GLU A 28 -10.11 -23.40 -3.65
CA GLU A 28 -9.77 -24.26 -2.52
C GLU A 28 -8.38 -23.99 -1.92
N ASN A 29 -7.47 -23.43 -2.73
CA ASN A 29 -6.14 -23.04 -2.29
C ASN A 29 -6.09 -21.61 -1.72
N SER A 30 -7.22 -20.91 -1.72
CA SER A 30 -7.26 -19.53 -1.24
C SER A 30 -7.36 -19.45 0.28
N ILE A 31 -6.80 -18.41 0.86
CA ILE A 31 -6.93 -18.08 2.28
C ILE A 31 -8.40 -17.87 2.67
N TRP A 32 -9.22 -17.41 1.71
CA TRP A 32 -10.64 -17.19 1.88
C TRP A 32 -11.40 -18.49 2.06
N TYR A 33 -11.06 -19.53 1.29
CA TYR A 33 -11.61 -20.87 1.47
C TYR A 33 -11.30 -21.42 2.86
N VAL A 34 -10.03 -21.32 3.28
CA VAL A 34 -9.58 -21.78 4.60
C VAL A 34 -10.31 -21.08 5.74
N ARG A 35 -10.56 -19.77 5.60
CA ARG A 35 -11.22 -18.94 6.61
C ARG A 35 -12.75 -19.13 6.59
N ASP A 36 -13.37 -18.95 5.43
CA ASP A 36 -14.82 -18.79 5.32
C ASP A 36 -15.54 -20.15 5.14
N ILE A 37 -14.89 -21.11 4.49
CA ILE A 37 -15.44 -22.44 4.26
C ILE A 37 -15.02 -23.40 5.38
N LEU A 38 -13.73 -23.47 5.68
CA LEU A 38 -13.23 -24.40 6.68
C LEU A 38 -13.26 -23.86 8.11
N GLY A 39 -13.66 -22.63 8.33
CA GLY A 39 -13.74 -21.99 9.66
C GLY A 39 -12.42 -22.02 10.44
N LYS A 40 -11.33 -22.29 9.78
CA LYS A 40 -10.02 -22.29 10.43
C LYS A 40 -9.65 -20.85 10.72
N ARG A 41 -9.22 -20.57 11.94
CA ARG A 41 -8.39 -19.40 12.18
C ARG A 41 -7.13 -19.57 11.32
N SER A 42 -7.22 -19.18 10.09
CA SER A 42 -6.09 -18.63 9.42
C SER A 42 -5.69 -17.49 10.36
N ILE A 43 -4.58 -17.64 11.08
CA ILE A 43 -3.86 -16.44 11.50
C ILE A 43 -3.90 -15.67 10.20
N ALA A 44 -4.54 -14.50 10.23
CA ALA A 44 -4.40 -13.60 9.12
C ALA A 44 -2.92 -13.20 9.10
N GLU A 45 -2.13 -14.10 8.68
CA GLU A 45 -1.02 -13.89 7.81
C GLU A 45 -1.69 -13.35 6.57
N GLY A 46 -2.30 -12.17 6.77
CA GLY A 46 -3.02 -11.43 5.76
C GLY A 46 -2.02 -10.82 4.80
N LEU A 47 -1.17 -11.67 4.26
CA LEU A 47 -0.33 -11.35 3.14
C LEU A 47 -1.24 -11.35 1.91
N VAL A 48 -1.89 -10.21 1.68
CA VAL A 48 -2.60 -9.95 0.43
C VAL A 48 -1.66 -10.20 -0.76
N TYR A 49 -0.37 -9.95 -0.57
CA TYR A 49 0.69 -10.11 -1.56
C TYR A 49 1.69 -11.19 -1.10
N THR A 50 1.26 -12.45 -1.07
CA THR A 50 2.08 -13.59 -0.64
C THR A 50 3.35 -13.76 -1.46
N GLN A 51 3.29 -13.53 -2.76
CA GLN A 51 4.45 -13.58 -3.66
C GLN A 51 5.48 -12.51 -3.31
N PHE A 52 5.03 -11.29 -2.98
CA PHE A 52 5.93 -10.21 -2.57
C PHE A 52 6.72 -10.59 -1.31
N ALA A 53 6.06 -11.14 -0.30
CA ALA A 53 6.73 -11.54 0.93
C ALA A 53 7.78 -12.64 0.71
N SER A 54 7.46 -13.64 -0.12
CA SER A 54 8.39 -14.73 -0.44
C SER A 54 9.61 -14.25 -1.24
N MET A 55 9.39 -13.30 -2.16
CA MET A 55 10.48 -12.72 -2.96
C MET A 55 11.33 -11.75 -2.14
N ALA A 56 10.70 -10.94 -1.28
CA ALA A 56 11.41 -9.99 -0.42
C ALA A 56 12.34 -10.68 0.59
N ALA A 57 12.04 -11.91 0.99
CA ALA A 57 12.86 -12.70 1.90
C ALA A 57 14.08 -13.35 1.22
N GLN A 58 14.21 -13.32 -0.10
CA GLN A 58 15.34 -13.92 -0.82
C GLN A 58 16.57 -13.00 -0.75
N GLU A 59 17.74 -13.58 -0.56
CA GLU A 59 19.02 -12.86 -0.49
C GLU A 59 19.29 -12.04 -1.77
N ASN A 60 18.89 -12.57 -2.94
CA ASN A 60 18.90 -11.88 -4.23
C ASN A 60 17.44 -11.58 -4.64
N ASN A 61 16.81 -10.63 -3.96
CA ASN A 61 15.43 -10.27 -4.25
C ASN A 61 15.26 -9.80 -5.72
N PRO A 62 14.59 -10.57 -6.58
CA PRO A 62 14.45 -10.23 -8.01
C PRO A 62 13.58 -8.99 -8.24
N MET A 63 12.83 -8.53 -7.21
CA MET A 63 12.00 -7.33 -7.27
C MET A 63 12.74 -6.08 -6.78
N ALA A 64 13.93 -6.24 -6.17
CA ALA A 64 14.71 -5.12 -5.68
C ALA A 64 15.65 -4.60 -6.78
N ILE A 65 15.71 -3.29 -6.93
CA ILE A 65 16.69 -2.60 -7.76
C ILE A 65 17.51 -1.66 -6.89
N SER A 66 18.75 -1.43 -7.26
CA SER A 66 19.58 -0.45 -6.58
C SER A 66 19.14 0.99 -6.90
N VAL A 67 19.47 1.94 -6.02
CA VAL A 67 19.27 3.37 -6.28
C VAL A 67 19.95 3.82 -7.57
N GLU A 68 21.14 3.27 -7.84
CA GLU A 68 21.90 3.60 -9.05
C GLU A 68 21.20 3.07 -10.33
N GLU A 69 20.58 1.90 -10.27
CA GLU A 69 19.80 1.41 -11.40
C GLU A 69 18.52 2.24 -11.59
N ALA A 70 17.83 2.60 -10.52
CA ALA A 70 16.70 3.51 -10.58
C ALA A 70 17.08 4.85 -11.24
N LYS A 71 18.22 5.47 -10.84
CA LYS A 71 18.73 6.69 -11.49
C LYS A 71 19.00 6.50 -12.97
N LYS A 72 19.55 5.36 -13.38
CA LYS A 72 19.76 5.04 -14.80
C LYS A 72 18.44 4.96 -15.56
N MET A 73 17.38 4.40 -14.96
CA MET A 73 16.05 4.37 -15.58
C MET A 73 15.53 5.78 -15.86
N PHE A 74 15.70 6.73 -14.92
CA PHE A 74 15.36 8.14 -15.15
C PHE A 74 16.21 8.74 -16.28
N ALA A 75 17.51 8.51 -16.28
CA ALA A 75 18.42 9.02 -17.32
C ALA A 75 18.08 8.47 -18.73
N ARG A 76 17.54 7.26 -18.81
CA ARG A 76 17.06 6.64 -20.07
C ARG A 76 15.64 7.03 -20.46
N ASN A 77 14.99 7.91 -19.70
CA ASN A 77 13.58 8.30 -19.87
C ASN A 77 12.59 7.10 -19.81
N GLU A 78 12.92 6.10 -19.02
CA GLU A 78 12.06 4.92 -18.81
C GLU A 78 10.99 5.16 -17.74
N CYS A 79 11.14 6.22 -16.94
CA CYS A 79 10.26 6.57 -15.84
C CYS A 79 9.31 7.71 -16.24
N MET A 80 8.09 7.63 -15.71
CA MET A 80 7.09 8.70 -15.78
C MET A 80 7.27 9.69 -14.62
N ALA A 81 6.19 10.36 -14.21
CA ALA A 81 6.22 11.32 -13.12
C ALA A 81 6.22 10.61 -11.75
N ILE A 82 7.06 11.08 -10.83
CA ILE A 82 7.12 10.62 -9.45
C ILE A 82 5.87 11.06 -8.71
N SER A 83 5.25 10.13 -7.98
CA SER A 83 4.16 10.39 -7.06
C SER A 83 4.50 9.90 -5.65
N ILE A 84 3.97 10.58 -4.63
CA ILE A 84 4.09 10.15 -3.23
C ILE A 84 2.70 9.78 -2.72
N GLY A 85 2.56 8.60 -2.14
CA GLY A 85 1.41 8.19 -1.35
C GLY A 85 1.66 8.49 0.13
N VAL A 86 0.65 9.03 0.80
CA VAL A 86 0.67 9.29 2.25
C VAL A 86 -0.52 8.59 2.87
N ASP A 87 -0.24 7.71 3.82
CA ASP A 87 -1.24 7.09 4.69
C ASP A 87 -1.08 7.64 6.11
N PHE A 88 -2.18 8.15 6.66
CA PHE A 88 -2.18 8.74 7.99
C PHE A 88 -2.54 7.70 9.04
N GLY A 89 -1.61 7.40 9.91
CA GLY A 89 -1.84 6.55 11.07
C GLY A 89 -2.69 7.23 12.14
N GLY A 90 -3.34 6.42 12.92
CA GLY A 90 -4.08 6.84 14.11
C GLY A 90 -4.35 5.63 15.01
N ASN A 91 -4.65 5.84 16.30
CA ASN A 91 -4.97 4.77 17.25
C ASN A 91 -3.95 3.62 17.29
N GLY A 92 -2.64 3.96 17.29
CA GLY A 92 -1.55 2.98 17.35
C GLY A 92 -1.04 2.48 16.00
N SER A 93 -1.56 2.96 14.87
CA SER A 93 -0.95 2.75 13.56
C SER A 93 -0.04 3.93 13.19
N GLY A 94 1.03 3.65 12.41
CA GLY A 94 2.00 4.66 12.02
C GLY A 94 1.60 5.43 10.75
N HIS A 95 2.15 6.64 10.61
CA HIS A 95 2.10 7.39 9.35
C HIS A 95 3.09 6.81 8.36
N SER A 96 2.70 6.67 7.10
CA SER A 96 3.62 6.17 6.08
C SER A 96 3.70 7.09 4.86
N PHE A 97 4.91 7.17 4.29
CA PHE A 97 5.20 7.87 3.04
C PHE A 97 5.82 6.87 2.06
N VAL A 98 5.33 6.83 0.83
CA VAL A 98 5.87 5.96 -0.21
C VAL A 98 6.01 6.74 -1.50
N ALA A 99 7.23 6.88 -2.00
CA ALA A 99 7.50 7.46 -3.30
C ALA A 99 7.50 6.37 -4.38
N THR A 100 6.73 6.57 -5.42
CA THR A 100 6.59 5.62 -6.52
C THR A 100 6.71 6.29 -7.87
N VAL A 101 7.15 5.51 -8.86
CA VAL A 101 7.15 5.93 -10.26
C VAL A 101 6.72 4.77 -11.16
N PRO A 102 5.72 4.95 -12.03
CA PRO A 102 5.42 4.01 -13.08
C PRO A 102 6.45 4.14 -14.22
N THR A 103 6.77 3.03 -14.87
CA THR A 103 7.54 3.07 -16.11
C THR A 103 6.69 3.51 -17.29
N VAL A 104 7.33 4.02 -18.33
CA VAL A 104 6.67 4.35 -19.59
C VAL A 104 5.96 3.10 -20.13
N GLY A 105 4.69 3.26 -20.50
CA GLY A 105 3.84 2.15 -20.92
C GLY A 105 3.22 1.35 -19.75
N TYR A 106 3.41 1.79 -18.50
CA TYR A 106 2.83 1.18 -17.30
C TYR A 106 3.20 -0.29 -17.05
N GLY A 107 4.29 -0.77 -17.64
CA GLY A 107 4.73 -2.17 -17.49
C GLY A 107 5.23 -2.52 -16.09
N LYS A 108 5.67 -1.51 -15.31
CA LYS A 108 6.17 -1.68 -13.93
C LYS A 108 5.82 -0.48 -13.09
N LEU A 109 5.63 -0.71 -11.78
CA LEU A 109 5.60 0.32 -10.74
C LEU A 109 6.84 0.14 -9.85
N VAL A 110 7.66 1.17 -9.76
CA VAL A 110 8.87 1.14 -8.93
C VAL A 110 8.62 1.94 -7.65
N ALA A 111 8.80 1.32 -6.50
CA ALA A 111 8.88 2.01 -5.21
C ALA A 111 10.31 2.53 -5.02
N LEU A 112 10.46 3.85 -5.00
CA LEU A 112 11.75 4.54 -4.90
C LEU A 112 12.24 4.64 -3.46
N ALA A 113 11.32 4.87 -2.54
CA ALA A 113 11.57 4.93 -1.09
C ALA A 113 10.27 4.75 -0.31
N SER A 114 10.39 4.30 0.93
CA SER A 114 9.27 4.27 1.89
C SER A 114 9.75 4.59 3.29
N GLU A 115 8.89 5.22 4.09
CA GLU A 115 9.10 5.47 5.51
C GLU A 115 7.84 5.11 6.29
N LEU A 116 8.02 4.64 7.51
CA LEU A 116 6.96 4.35 8.47
C LEU A 116 7.32 4.97 9.82
N HIS A 117 6.51 5.91 10.28
CA HIS A 117 6.65 6.63 11.55
C HIS A 117 5.56 6.13 12.51
N LYS A 118 5.95 5.37 13.54
CA LYS A 118 5.04 4.75 14.51
C LYS A 118 4.81 5.60 15.76
N GLU A 119 5.52 6.70 15.89
CA GLU A 119 5.38 7.63 17.01
C GLU A 119 4.08 8.45 16.86
N GLU A 120 3.51 8.87 17.98
CA GLU A 120 2.47 9.88 17.96
C GLU A 120 3.07 11.23 17.56
N LEU A 121 2.72 11.69 16.36
CA LEU A 121 3.22 12.94 15.81
C LEU A 121 2.12 13.98 15.81
N ASP A 122 2.43 15.18 16.28
CA ASP A 122 1.58 16.33 16.01
C ASP A 122 1.65 16.74 14.53
N PRO A 123 0.66 17.50 14.02
CA PRO A 123 0.64 17.89 12.61
C PRO A 123 1.86 18.68 12.15
N ALA A 124 2.57 19.40 13.04
CA ALA A 124 3.75 20.17 12.70
C ALA A 124 4.95 19.26 12.53
N ALA A 125 5.17 18.33 13.47
CA ALA A 125 6.24 17.32 13.39
C ALA A 125 6.06 16.41 12.15
N LEU A 126 4.83 15.97 11.89
CA LEU A 126 4.51 15.22 10.67
C LEU A 126 4.85 16.02 9.41
N GLY A 127 4.56 17.34 9.40
CA GLY A 127 4.90 18.22 8.30
C GLY A 127 6.40 18.29 8.05
N VAL A 128 7.23 18.36 9.10
CA VAL A 128 8.71 18.38 8.98
C VAL A 128 9.21 17.08 8.35
N LEU A 129 8.81 15.93 8.88
CA LEU A 129 9.22 14.61 8.36
C LEU A 129 8.79 14.42 6.88
N PHE A 130 7.57 14.85 6.56
CA PHE A 130 7.09 14.80 5.19
C PHE A 130 7.95 15.65 4.24
N ILE A 131 8.32 16.87 4.63
CA ILE A 131 9.15 17.75 3.81
C ILE A 131 10.57 17.17 3.64
N GLU A 132 11.15 16.62 4.68
CA GLU A 132 12.45 15.95 4.60
C GLU A 132 12.39 14.76 3.61
N PHE A 133 11.34 13.96 3.68
CA PHE A 133 11.10 12.88 2.72
C PHE A 133 11.00 13.40 1.29
N VAL A 134 10.17 14.41 1.04
CA VAL A 134 9.99 15.02 -0.31
C VAL A 134 11.29 15.55 -0.85
N LYS A 135 12.03 16.35 -0.07
CA LYS A 135 13.32 16.92 -0.47
C LYS A 135 14.33 15.85 -0.83
N ARG A 136 14.42 14.79 -0.02
CA ARG A 136 15.30 13.65 -0.31
C ARG A 136 14.95 12.98 -1.65
N ILE A 137 13.66 12.78 -1.95
CA ILE A 137 13.24 12.21 -3.23
C ILE A 137 13.61 13.13 -4.38
N ILE A 138 13.40 14.43 -4.23
CA ILE A 138 13.75 15.44 -5.26
C ILE A 138 15.26 15.43 -5.51
N ASP A 139 16.07 15.40 -4.48
CA ASP A 139 17.54 15.44 -4.58
C ASP A 139 18.11 14.18 -5.27
N ILE A 140 17.49 13.03 -5.07
CA ILE A 140 17.97 11.75 -5.62
C ILE A 140 17.46 11.49 -7.03
N PHE A 141 16.16 11.74 -7.28
CA PHE A 141 15.46 11.28 -8.47
C PHE A 141 14.83 12.40 -9.32
N GLY A 142 14.74 13.61 -8.80
CA GLY A 142 14.13 14.75 -9.48
C GLY A 142 12.72 15.08 -8.99
N PRO A 143 12.00 15.96 -9.71
CA PRO A 143 10.80 16.59 -9.20
C PRO A 143 9.65 15.60 -8.93
N VAL A 144 9.00 15.78 -7.79
CA VAL A 144 7.76 15.10 -7.44
C VAL A 144 6.57 15.82 -8.08
N SER A 145 5.77 15.10 -8.84
CA SER A 145 4.61 15.65 -9.56
C SER A 145 3.40 15.85 -8.66
N ARG A 146 3.11 14.88 -7.80
CA ARG A 146 1.89 14.87 -6.99
C ARG A 146 2.03 14.04 -5.72
N VAL A 147 1.30 14.46 -4.69
CA VAL A 147 1.14 13.72 -3.43
C VAL A 147 -0.32 13.35 -3.27
N TYR A 148 -0.57 12.06 -3.03
CA TYR A 148 -1.88 11.50 -2.79
C TYR A 148 -2.00 11.09 -1.32
N CYS A 149 -2.96 11.68 -0.61
CA CYS A 149 -3.19 11.42 0.80
C CYS A 149 -4.49 10.67 1.02
N ASP A 150 -4.56 9.86 2.08
CA ASP A 150 -5.86 9.33 2.50
C ASP A 150 -6.82 10.49 2.80
N SER A 151 -8.01 10.41 2.20
CA SER A 151 -9.01 11.49 2.23
C SER A 151 -9.70 11.68 3.58
N ALA A 152 -9.51 10.78 4.55
CA ALA A 152 -10.17 10.85 5.85
C ALA A 152 -9.66 12.03 6.71
N GLU A 153 -8.38 12.41 6.56
CA GLU A 153 -7.68 13.33 7.46
C GLU A 153 -7.42 14.72 6.84
N GLN A 154 -8.50 15.47 6.57
CA GLN A 154 -8.41 16.78 5.89
C GLN A 154 -7.57 17.82 6.66
N VAL A 155 -7.48 17.72 7.99
CA VAL A 155 -6.67 18.62 8.81
C VAL A 155 -5.19 18.37 8.54
N LEU A 156 -4.76 17.11 8.49
CA LEU A 156 -3.38 16.73 8.22
C LEU A 156 -2.99 17.12 6.78
N ILE A 157 -3.86 16.88 5.80
CA ILE A 157 -3.60 17.31 4.41
C ILE A 157 -3.35 18.82 4.31
N ARG A 158 -4.15 19.64 5.01
CA ARG A 158 -3.93 21.08 5.08
C ARG A 158 -2.60 21.43 5.77
N GLY A 159 -2.23 20.67 6.79
CA GLY A 159 -0.95 20.80 7.48
C GLY A 159 0.22 20.55 6.52
N LEU A 160 0.19 19.48 5.74
CA LEU A 160 1.22 19.17 4.75
C LEU A 160 1.32 20.24 3.66
N ARG A 161 0.20 20.78 3.17
CA ARG A 161 0.21 21.88 2.19
C ARG A 161 0.87 23.14 2.75
N LYS A 162 0.57 23.48 4.01
CA LYS A 162 1.19 24.62 4.69
C LYS A 162 2.68 24.41 4.87
N ALA A 163 3.11 23.22 5.30
CA ALA A 163 4.51 22.87 5.44
C ALA A 163 5.25 22.98 4.09
N ALA A 164 4.66 22.44 3.02
CA ALA A 164 5.23 22.52 1.67
C ALA A 164 5.38 23.99 1.20
N ALA A 165 4.36 24.83 1.41
CA ALA A 165 4.41 26.23 1.03
C ALA A 165 5.50 27.00 1.81
N ASN A 166 5.66 26.73 3.09
CA ASN A 166 6.69 27.37 3.92
C ASN A 166 8.13 27.02 3.48
N GLU A 167 8.31 25.85 2.87
CA GLU A 167 9.62 25.32 2.45
C GLU A 167 9.89 25.51 0.94
N GLY A 168 9.13 26.38 0.28
CA GLY A 168 9.30 26.70 -1.15
C GLY A 168 8.77 25.63 -2.10
N LEU A 169 7.99 24.66 -1.60
CA LEU A 169 7.35 23.61 -2.38
C LEU A 169 5.86 23.89 -2.61
N GLY A 170 5.47 25.17 -2.69
CA GLY A 170 4.07 25.57 -2.83
C GLY A 170 3.37 25.07 -4.10
N ASP A 171 4.12 24.79 -5.15
CA ASP A 171 3.60 24.24 -6.40
C ASP A 171 3.33 22.72 -6.35
N LEU A 172 3.79 22.05 -5.29
CA LEU A 172 3.57 20.61 -5.10
C LEU A 172 2.08 20.33 -4.89
N LYS A 173 1.50 19.58 -5.81
CA LYS A 173 0.08 19.23 -5.78
C LYS A 173 -0.19 18.15 -4.71
N ILE A 174 -0.67 18.56 -3.55
CA ILE A 174 -1.04 17.66 -2.45
C ILE A 174 -2.57 17.55 -2.40
N GLY A 175 -3.11 16.36 -2.51
CA GLY A 175 -4.55 16.15 -2.55
C GLY A 175 -4.99 14.77 -2.11
N ASN A 176 -6.31 14.57 -2.14
CA ASN A 176 -6.91 13.30 -1.78
C ASN A 176 -6.57 12.22 -2.82
N ALA A 177 -6.27 11.01 -2.33
CA ALA A 177 -6.25 9.82 -3.19
C ALA A 177 -7.69 9.49 -3.63
N GLN A 178 -7.83 9.03 -4.87
CA GLN A 178 -9.06 8.43 -5.31
C GLN A 178 -9.22 7.06 -4.62
N LYS A 179 -10.41 6.82 -4.05
CA LYS A 179 -10.70 5.56 -3.34
C LYS A 179 -11.59 4.69 -4.21
N ASP A 180 -11.01 3.68 -4.83
CA ASP A 180 -11.73 2.56 -5.40
C ASP A 180 -12.02 1.48 -4.34
N ARG A 181 -12.86 0.51 -4.66
CA ARG A 181 -13.13 -0.62 -3.75
C ARG A 181 -11.83 -1.36 -3.44
N ILE A 182 -11.69 -1.82 -2.19
CA ILE A 182 -10.47 -2.52 -1.74
C ILE A 182 -10.11 -3.69 -2.65
N ASN A 183 -11.11 -4.50 -3.02
CA ASN A 183 -10.89 -5.66 -3.89
C ASN A 183 -10.38 -5.28 -5.27
N ASP A 184 -10.88 -4.18 -5.85
CA ASP A 184 -10.44 -3.70 -7.16
C ASP A 184 -8.98 -3.23 -7.11
N ARG A 185 -8.60 -2.58 -6.01
CA ARG A 185 -7.20 -2.16 -5.79
C ARG A 185 -6.26 -3.35 -5.61
N ILE A 186 -6.68 -4.37 -4.85
CA ILE A 186 -5.90 -5.61 -4.68
C ILE A 186 -5.74 -6.32 -6.03
N PHE A 187 -6.82 -6.44 -6.80
CA PHE A 187 -6.80 -7.08 -8.11
C PHE A 187 -5.81 -6.41 -9.06
N CYS A 188 -5.77 -5.07 -9.12
CA CYS A 188 -4.83 -4.33 -9.95
C CYS A 188 -3.34 -4.61 -9.64
N PHE A 189 -3.02 -5.08 -8.43
CA PHE A 189 -1.65 -5.42 -8.04
C PHE A 189 -1.33 -6.91 -8.17
N THR A 190 -2.32 -7.77 -8.35
CA THR A 190 -2.15 -9.23 -8.40
C THR A 190 -2.38 -9.81 -9.80
N SER A 191 -2.91 -9.03 -10.72
CA SER A 191 -3.06 -9.34 -12.15
C SER A 191 -1.84 -8.89 -12.94
#